data_b75435fbfe1351a2249068aff444f43e
#
_entry.id   b75435fbfe1351a2249068aff444f43e
#
_cell.length_a   1.000
_cell.length_b   1.000
_cell.length_c   1.000
_cell.angle_alpha   90.00
_cell.angle_beta   90.00
_cell.angle_gamma   90.00
#
_symmetry.space_group_name_H-M   'P 1'
#
loop_
_entity.id
_entity.type
_entity.pdbx_description
1 polymer ?
#
loop_
_entity_poly.entity_id
_entity_poly.type
_entity_poly.pdbx_seq_one_letter_code
_entity_poly.pdbx_strand_id
1 'polypeptide(L)'
;MTVVSTLPPSENEEKDYIIIMKIFSSIGRCRFLDEKHFDASTALSGSGPAFACIFIEAMADGGVMMGLPRAEALELASQCIHIYSFI
;
A
#
# COMPACT_ATOMS: atom_id res chain seq x y z
N MET A 1 1.04 -4.40 -0.82
CA MET A 1 2.42 -4.14 -1.33
C MET A 1 3.40 -5.10 -0.71
N THR A 2 4.15 -5.81 -1.53
CA THR A 2 5.21 -6.72 -1.07
C THR A 2 6.56 -6.23 -1.59
N VAL A 3 7.54 -6.14 -0.71
CA VAL A 3 8.90 -5.77 -1.05
C VAL A 3 9.82 -6.95 -0.74
N VAL A 4 10.57 -7.37 -1.74
CA VAL A 4 11.48 -8.52 -1.66
C VAL A 4 12.90 -8.04 -1.88
N SER A 5 13.85 -8.59 -1.12
CA SER A 5 15.27 -8.32 -1.33
C SER A 5 15.71 -8.82 -2.70
N THR A 6 16.61 -8.09 -3.34
CA THR A 6 17.24 -8.57 -4.57
C THR A 6 17.97 -9.88 -4.29
N LEU A 7 17.74 -10.87 -5.16
CA LEU A 7 18.28 -12.21 -4.97
C LEU A 7 19.80 -12.23 -5.27
N PRO A 8 20.57 -13.07 -4.54
CA PRO A 8 21.98 -13.26 -4.88
C PRO A 8 22.10 -13.97 -6.23
N PRO A 9 23.20 -13.73 -6.98
CA PRO A 9 23.43 -14.42 -8.24
C PRO A 9 23.46 -15.95 -8.05
N SER A 10 22.61 -16.66 -8.82
CA SER A 10 22.52 -18.10 -8.79
C SER A 10 22.04 -18.62 -10.14
N GLU A 11 22.19 -19.93 -10.38
CA GLU A 11 21.71 -20.57 -11.60
C GLU A 11 20.17 -20.51 -11.74
N ASN A 12 19.45 -20.41 -10.60
CA ASN A 12 17.99 -20.39 -10.54
C ASN A 12 17.42 -18.98 -10.28
N GLU A 13 18.25 -17.95 -10.31
CA GLU A 13 17.81 -16.57 -9.99
C GLU A 13 16.60 -16.14 -10.80
N GLU A 14 16.64 -16.33 -12.11
CA GLU A 14 15.54 -15.94 -13.00
C GLU A 14 14.25 -16.68 -12.69
N LYS A 15 14.33 -17.99 -12.40
CA LYS A 15 13.17 -18.80 -12.02
C LYS A 15 12.58 -18.34 -10.70
N ASP A 16 13.43 -18.04 -9.72
CA ASP A 16 13.01 -17.57 -8.41
C ASP A 16 12.29 -16.21 -8.51
N TYR A 17 12.81 -15.28 -9.30
CA TYR A 17 12.14 -14.00 -9.57
C TYR A 17 10.74 -14.21 -10.17
N ILE A 18 10.62 -15.08 -11.16
CA ILE A 18 9.33 -15.36 -11.80
C ILE A 18 8.34 -15.94 -10.82
N ILE A 19 8.75 -16.90 -10.01
CA ILE A 19 7.87 -17.55 -9.02
C ILE A 19 7.39 -16.54 -7.99
N ILE A 20 8.29 -15.76 -7.41
CA ILE A 20 7.97 -14.75 -6.40
C ILE A 20 7.03 -13.69 -6.98
N MET A 21 7.31 -13.20 -8.19
CA MET A 21 6.45 -12.22 -8.85
C MET A 21 5.06 -12.76 -9.11
N LYS A 22 4.93 -14.00 -9.55
CA LYS A 22 3.61 -14.62 -9.77
C LYS A 22 2.81 -14.75 -8.49
N ILE A 23 3.44 -15.19 -7.41
CA ILE A 23 2.75 -15.38 -6.13
C ILE A 23 2.29 -14.04 -5.55
N PHE A 24 3.19 -13.10 -5.40
CA PHE A 24 2.89 -11.85 -4.69
C PHE A 24 2.16 -10.82 -5.54
N SER A 25 2.28 -10.87 -6.88
CA SER A 25 1.50 -10.01 -7.76
C SER A 25 0.02 -10.38 -7.81
N SER A 26 -0.35 -11.60 -7.39
CA SER A 26 -1.75 -12.01 -7.29
C SER A 26 -2.50 -11.34 -6.14
N ILE A 27 -1.80 -10.83 -5.14
CA ILE A 27 -2.40 -10.20 -3.96
C ILE A 27 -2.08 -8.70 -3.83
N GLY A 28 -1.38 -8.14 -4.79
CA GLY A 28 -1.01 -6.73 -4.80
C GLY A 28 0.23 -6.50 -5.64
N ARG A 29 0.81 -5.32 -5.52
CA ARG A 29 2.07 -5.01 -6.20
C ARG A 29 3.24 -5.62 -5.45
N CYS A 30 4.23 -6.09 -6.19
CA CYS A 30 5.47 -6.66 -5.66
C CYS A 30 6.66 -5.96 -6.29
N ARG A 31 7.65 -5.60 -5.47
CA ARG A 31 8.87 -4.95 -5.92
C ARG A 31 10.10 -5.61 -5.32
N PHE A 32 11.14 -5.74 -6.11
CA PHE A 32 12.45 -6.16 -5.64
C PHE A 32 13.31 -4.93 -5.38
N LEU A 33 13.82 -4.80 -4.16
CA LEU A 33 14.69 -3.70 -3.76
C LEU A 33 15.92 -4.24 -3.02
N ASP A 34 17.00 -3.49 -3.06
CA ASP A 34 18.18 -3.79 -2.25
C ASP A 34 17.83 -3.68 -0.76
N GLU A 35 18.42 -4.53 0.08
CA GLU A 35 18.18 -4.55 1.52
C GLU A 35 18.39 -3.20 2.21
N LYS A 36 19.30 -2.36 1.69
CA LYS A 36 19.54 -1.02 2.24
C LYS A 36 18.31 -0.10 2.21
N HIS A 37 17.30 -0.44 1.40
CA HIS A 37 16.07 0.33 1.28
C HIS A 37 14.92 -0.20 2.16
N PHE A 38 15.13 -1.28 2.90
CA PHE A 38 14.05 -1.95 3.64
C PHE A 38 13.48 -1.10 4.78
N ASP A 39 14.30 -0.38 5.52
CA ASP A 39 13.81 0.47 6.58
C ASP A 39 12.88 1.58 6.06
N ALA A 40 13.31 2.24 4.98
CA ALA A 40 12.48 3.25 4.31
C ALA A 40 11.21 2.64 3.71
N SER A 41 11.32 1.46 3.10
CA SER A 41 10.17 0.74 2.53
C SER A 41 9.17 0.36 3.60
N THR A 42 9.62 -0.09 4.75
CA THR A 42 8.77 -0.43 5.89
C THR A 42 8.03 0.80 6.40
N ALA A 43 8.70 1.94 6.52
CA ALA A 43 8.07 3.18 6.94
C ALA A 43 6.96 3.62 5.98
N LEU A 44 7.19 3.51 4.67
CA LEU A 44 6.20 3.91 3.67
C LEU A 44 5.09 2.90 3.48
N SER A 45 5.43 1.63 3.22
CA SER A 45 4.43 0.64 2.85
C SER A 45 3.85 -0.14 4.04
N GLY A 46 4.60 -0.27 5.11
CA GLY A 46 4.14 -0.93 6.32
C GLY A 46 3.33 -0.01 7.22
N SER A 47 3.83 1.19 7.48
CA SER A 47 3.19 2.17 8.38
C SER A 47 2.25 3.14 7.64
N GLY A 48 2.47 3.36 6.36
CA GLY A 48 1.67 4.27 5.53
C GLY A 48 0.16 4.02 5.59
N PRO A 49 -0.32 2.77 5.50
CA PRO A 49 -1.76 2.49 5.60
C PRO A 49 -2.41 3.02 6.88
N ALA A 50 -1.71 2.98 8.01
CA ALA A 50 -2.21 3.52 9.27
C ALA A 50 -2.42 5.04 9.18
N PHE A 51 -1.50 5.76 8.59
CA PHE A 51 -1.61 7.21 8.39
C PHE A 51 -2.75 7.55 7.42
N ALA A 52 -2.91 6.77 6.36
CA ALA A 52 -4.00 6.94 5.41
C ALA A 52 -5.37 6.74 6.08
N CYS A 53 -5.50 5.75 6.98
CA CYS A 53 -6.72 5.52 7.74
C CYS A 53 -7.05 6.69 8.66
N ILE A 54 -6.06 7.27 9.34
CA ILE A 54 -6.25 8.46 10.18
C ILE A 54 -6.70 9.65 9.32
N PHE A 55 -6.12 9.82 8.15
CA PHE A 55 -6.48 10.88 7.22
C PHE A 55 -7.94 10.74 6.75
N ILE A 56 -8.35 9.52 6.35
CA ILE A 56 -9.73 9.23 5.94
C ILE A 56 -10.70 9.52 7.09
N GLU A 57 -10.35 9.11 8.31
CA GLU A 57 -11.19 9.34 9.49
C GLU A 57 -11.36 10.84 9.76
N ALA A 58 -10.29 11.62 9.66
CA ALA A 58 -10.34 13.06 9.83
C ALA A 58 -11.23 13.74 8.78
N MET A 59 -11.15 13.31 7.52
CA MET A 59 -12.02 13.79 6.46
C MET A 59 -13.49 13.46 6.73
N ALA A 60 -13.76 12.23 7.18
CA ALA A 60 -15.11 11.79 7.52
C ALA A 60 -15.67 12.58 8.70
N ASP A 61 -14.86 12.86 9.72
CA ASP A 61 -15.27 13.69 10.86
C ASP A 61 -15.67 15.09 10.41
N GLY A 62 -14.94 15.68 9.50
CA GLY A 62 -15.30 16.97 8.87
C GLY A 62 -16.65 16.92 8.15
N GLY A 63 -16.89 15.85 7.40
CA GLY A 63 -18.16 15.62 6.74
C GLY A 63 -19.34 15.50 7.71
N VAL A 64 -19.14 14.78 8.81
CA VAL A 64 -20.17 14.64 9.87
C VAL A 64 -20.46 16.00 10.53
N MET A 65 -19.46 16.81 10.78
CA MET A 65 -19.63 18.17 11.32
C MET A 65 -20.45 19.07 10.38
N MET A 66 -20.37 18.82 9.08
CA MET A 66 -21.12 19.58 8.07
C MET A 66 -22.51 18.97 7.80
N GLY A 67 -22.91 17.95 8.53
CA GLY A 67 -24.27 17.39 8.48
C GLY A 67 -24.41 16.05 7.74
N LEU A 68 -23.32 15.43 7.28
CA LEU A 68 -23.41 14.12 6.65
C LEU A 68 -23.57 12.99 7.69
N PRO A 69 -24.37 11.96 7.38
CA PRO A 69 -24.35 10.73 8.16
C PRO A 69 -22.94 10.10 8.14
N ARG A 70 -22.52 9.48 9.22
CA ARG A 70 -21.18 8.88 9.35
C ARG A 70 -20.85 7.91 8.24
N ALA A 71 -21.80 7.01 7.90
CA ALA A 71 -21.58 6.02 6.84
C ALA A 71 -21.31 6.67 5.48
N GLU A 72 -22.06 7.70 5.13
CA GLU A 72 -21.87 8.46 3.89
C GLU A 72 -20.53 9.20 3.89
N ALA A 73 -20.18 9.82 5.00
CA ALA A 73 -18.90 10.55 5.12
C ALA A 73 -17.70 9.61 4.93
N LEU A 74 -17.74 8.41 5.50
CA LEU A 74 -16.69 7.41 5.35
C LEU A 74 -16.59 6.91 3.91
N GLU A 75 -17.71 6.64 3.27
CA GLU A 75 -17.73 6.17 1.89
C GLU A 75 -17.15 7.21 0.93
N LEU A 76 -17.58 8.45 1.05
CA LEU A 76 -17.08 9.55 0.22
C LEU A 76 -15.58 9.79 0.43
N ALA A 77 -15.13 9.81 1.67
CA ALA A 77 -13.71 10.00 1.99
C ALA A 77 -12.85 8.86 1.45
N SER A 78 -13.29 7.61 1.64
CA SER A 78 -12.57 6.43 1.17
C SER A 78 -12.47 6.39 -0.35
N GLN A 79 -13.53 6.69 -1.06
CA GLN A 79 -13.53 6.72 -2.53
C GLN A 79 -12.62 7.82 -3.06
N CYS A 80 -12.60 8.97 -2.42
CA CYS A 80 -11.72 10.09 -2.80
C CYS A 80 -10.24 9.66 -2.72
N ILE A 81 -9.82 9.03 -1.64
CA ILE A 81 -8.45 8.54 -1.47
C ILE A 81 -8.13 7.42 -2.45
N HIS A 82 -9.08 6.53 -2.69
CA HIS A 82 -8.90 5.43 -3.64
C HIS A 82 -8.57 5.93 -5.05
N ILE A 83 -9.26 6.98 -5.51
CA ILE A 83 -8.98 7.59 -6.82
C ILE A 83 -7.57 8.15 -6.87
N TYR A 84 -7.17 8.90 -5.85
CA TYR A 84 -5.83 9.50 -5.80
C TYR A 84 -4.72 8.46 -5.71
N SER A 85 -4.99 7.28 -5.18
CA SER A 85 -3.99 6.21 -5.08
C SER A 85 -3.58 5.62 -6.42
N PHE A 86 -4.33 5.87 -7.49
CA PHE A 86 -3.99 5.43 -8.84
C PHE A 86 -3.11 6.43 -9.61
N ILE A 87 -2.90 7.60 -9.07
CA ILE A 87 -2.01 8.60 -9.67
C ILE A 87 -0.59 8.36 -9.22
#